data_5c2c0084613ba0f6e442e585608aa105
#
_entry.id   5c2c0084613ba0f6e442e585608aa105
#
_cell.length_a   1.000
_cell.length_b   1.000
_cell.length_c   1.000
_cell.angle_alpha   90.00
_cell.angle_beta   90.00
_cell.angle_gamma   90.00
#
_symmetry.space_group_name_H-M   'P 1'
#
loop_
_entity.id
_entity.type
_entity.pdbx_description
1 polymer ?
#
loop_
_entity_poly.entity_id
_entity_poly.type
_entity_poly.pdbx_seq_one_letter_code
_entity_poly.pdbx_strand_id
1 'polypeptide(L)'
;MVRVAALTSSQSEPASRFRIKQYIPKLLSYNVHVTDYCPIISQHARLPGILSNIRTRYLPPVVASQLLINSFLRIPGILGSYRADVLWLERCFIPGLDVLVRLTKAPRVLDVDDAVWLMNPLGEKSAGFLTRNVDAVIVGNDYLANWYSSFCKKIYVIPTAIDFQRFSLKQNSLEGASNQFIIGWTGSSSNFKYFKLVEKPLARFLADHVEAKIFIIADKRPVFEMIPENKIIFERWTPQSESSLLHQMDIGIMPLTDDDWTRGKCSFKMLQYMATGIPVIVSSVGMNKEVLAKGFCGYAAENDDDWYDHLVELYSKPALREELGRTGRSIIENNYSIEIISKQLAEVFRGFA
;
A
#
# COMPACT_ATOMS: atom_id res chain seq x y z
N MET A 1 -19.58 -23.54 1.73
CA MET A 1 -18.73 -22.53 2.39
C MET A 1 -17.29 -22.88 2.04
N VAL A 2 -16.56 -21.95 1.41
CA VAL A 2 -15.15 -22.14 1.02
C VAL A 2 -14.27 -21.85 2.23
N ARG A 3 -13.32 -22.74 2.53
CA ARG A 3 -12.36 -22.59 3.64
C ARG A 3 -11.01 -22.12 3.06
N VAL A 4 -10.57 -20.95 3.47
CA VAL A 4 -9.30 -20.36 3.02
C VAL A 4 -8.31 -20.35 4.18
N ALA A 5 -7.13 -20.91 3.99
CA ALA A 5 -5.99 -20.72 4.87
C ALA A 5 -5.17 -19.53 4.37
N ALA A 6 -5.19 -18.41 5.07
CA ALA A 6 -4.37 -17.26 4.73
C ALA A 6 -3.02 -17.31 5.48
N LEU A 7 -1.93 -17.03 4.80
CA LEU A 7 -0.60 -16.98 5.38
C LEU A 7 -0.05 -15.55 5.28
N THR A 8 -0.29 -14.77 6.31
CA THR A 8 0.26 -13.41 6.43
C THR A 8 1.66 -13.40 7.04
N SER A 9 2.43 -12.34 6.83
CA SER A 9 3.80 -12.20 7.34
C SER A 9 3.88 -11.51 8.70
N SER A 10 2.85 -10.74 9.08
CA SER A 10 2.86 -9.91 10.28
C SER A 10 1.46 -9.51 10.74
N GLN A 11 1.33 -9.15 12.02
CA GLN A 11 0.11 -8.56 12.57
C GLN A 11 -0.08 -7.10 12.13
N SER A 12 0.99 -6.36 11.90
CA SER A 12 0.97 -4.90 11.76
C SER A 12 1.45 -4.37 10.41
N GLU A 13 2.09 -5.20 9.59
CA GLU A 13 2.60 -4.74 8.28
C GLU A 13 1.47 -4.33 7.33
N PRO A 14 1.67 -3.25 6.55
CA PRO A 14 0.65 -2.75 5.64
C PRO A 14 0.12 -3.81 4.66
N ALA A 15 0.99 -4.63 4.06
CA ALA A 15 0.56 -5.69 3.14
C ALA A 15 -0.38 -6.68 3.82
N SER A 16 -0.02 -7.23 4.98
CA SER A 16 -0.87 -8.14 5.74
C SER A 16 -2.22 -7.50 6.09
N ARG A 17 -2.20 -6.22 6.51
CA ARG A 17 -3.41 -5.48 6.91
C ARG A 17 -4.33 -5.20 5.72
N PHE A 18 -3.78 -4.66 4.63
CA PHE A 18 -4.55 -4.11 3.53
C PHE A 18 -4.76 -5.08 2.36
N ARG A 19 -3.96 -6.16 2.26
CA ARG A 19 -4.17 -7.18 1.22
C ARG A 19 -4.94 -8.40 1.69
N ILE A 20 -4.92 -8.71 3.01
CA ILE A 20 -5.56 -9.92 3.53
C ILE A 20 -6.53 -9.61 4.67
N LYS A 21 -6.04 -9.09 5.80
CA LYS A 21 -6.81 -9.04 7.05
C LYS A 21 -8.06 -8.18 6.98
N GLN A 22 -8.03 -7.06 6.26
CA GLN A 22 -9.19 -6.17 6.15
C GLN A 22 -10.40 -6.83 5.45
N TYR A 23 -10.17 -7.86 4.61
CA TYR A 23 -11.23 -8.54 3.89
C TYR A 23 -11.88 -9.69 4.67
N ILE A 24 -11.21 -10.21 5.71
CA ILE A 24 -11.67 -11.41 6.44
C ILE A 24 -13.11 -11.27 6.95
N PRO A 25 -13.51 -10.17 7.63
CA PRO A 25 -14.88 -10.01 8.09
C PRO A 25 -15.90 -10.01 6.94
N LYS A 26 -15.57 -9.34 5.82
CA LYS A 26 -16.48 -9.21 4.69
C LYS A 26 -16.58 -10.49 3.87
N LEU A 27 -15.49 -11.23 3.70
CA LEU A 27 -15.49 -12.51 3.00
C LEU A 27 -16.42 -13.53 3.61
N LEU A 28 -16.63 -13.49 4.93
CA LEU A 28 -17.60 -14.35 5.61
C LEU A 28 -19.03 -14.15 5.06
N SER A 29 -19.43 -12.92 4.74
CA SER A 29 -20.76 -12.63 4.16
C SER A 29 -20.91 -13.19 2.74
N TYR A 30 -19.80 -13.55 2.08
CA TYR A 30 -19.79 -14.25 0.78
C TYR A 30 -19.59 -15.76 0.91
N ASN A 31 -19.82 -16.35 2.09
CA ASN A 31 -19.60 -17.78 2.38
C ASN A 31 -18.14 -18.24 2.17
N VAL A 32 -17.16 -17.37 2.39
CA VAL A 32 -15.73 -17.67 2.42
C VAL A 32 -15.22 -17.49 3.83
N HIS A 33 -14.81 -18.57 4.47
CA HIS A 33 -14.25 -18.56 5.82
C HIS A 33 -12.73 -18.56 5.75
N VAL A 34 -12.11 -17.48 6.20
CA VAL A 34 -10.65 -17.32 6.19
C VAL A 34 -10.10 -17.56 7.59
N THR A 35 -9.13 -18.47 7.69
CA THR A 35 -8.29 -18.65 8.87
C THR A 35 -6.92 -18.05 8.60
N ASP A 36 -6.54 -16.98 9.32
CA ASP A 36 -5.24 -16.33 9.17
C ASP A 36 -4.19 -17.00 10.07
N TYR A 37 -3.21 -17.64 9.46
CA TYR A 37 -2.03 -18.23 10.09
C TYR A 37 -0.90 -17.18 10.16
N CYS A 38 -1.16 -16.11 10.91
CA CYS A 38 -0.20 -15.05 11.14
C CYS A 38 0.85 -15.48 12.18
N PRO A 39 2.15 -15.34 11.90
CA PRO A 39 3.18 -15.67 12.87
C PRO A 39 3.16 -14.68 14.06
N ILE A 40 3.50 -15.19 15.26
CA ILE A 40 3.59 -14.38 16.48
C ILE A 40 4.66 -13.28 16.33
N ILE A 41 5.76 -13.61 15.66
CA ILE A 41 6.85 -12.68 15.33
C ILE A 41 6.81 -12.44 13.83
N SER A 42 6.86 -11.16 13.39
CA SER A 42 6.92 -10.83 11.96
C SER A 42 8.06 -11.59 11.27
N GLN A 43 7.78 -12.17 10.11
CA GLN A 43 8.80 -12.84 9.30
C GLN A 43 9.92 -11.89 8.83
N HIS A 44 9.66 -10.59 8.85
CA HIS A 44 10.63 -9.55 8.54
C HIS A 44 11.31 -8.97 9.80
N ALA A 45 10.93 -9.46 10.99
CA ALA A 45 11.56 -9.05 12.24
C ALA A 45 13.03 -9.46 12.23
N ARG A 46 13.89 -8.56 12.67
CA ARG A 46 15.32 -8.82 12.81
C ARG A 46 15.57 -9.52 14.14
N LEU A 47 16.56 -10.41 14.17
CA LEU A 47 17.03 -10.98 15.42
C LEU A 47 17.51 -9.86 16.36
N PRO A 48 17.25 -9.95 17.67
CA PRO A 48 17.56 -8.87 18.62
C PRO A 48 19.06 -8.68 18.87
N GLY A 49 19.42 -7.52 19.42
CA GLY A 49 20.78 -7.21 19.86
C GLY A 49 21.78 -7.05 18.70
N ILE A 50 22.99 -7.55 18.92
CA ILE A 50 24.13 -7.44 17.98
C ILE A 50 23.79 -8.09 16.62
N LEU A 51 22.91 -9.10 16.61
CA LEU A 51 22.52 -9.82 15.41
C LEU A 51 21.59 -8.99 14.47
N SER A 52 21.01 -7.89 14.97
CA SER A 52 20.23 -6.96 14.16
C SER A 52 21.07 -5.97 13.35
N ASN A 53 22.38 -5.87 13.65
CA ASN A 53 23.29 -4.92 13.01
C ASN A 53 23.45 -5.22 11.51
N ILE A 54 23.61 -4.16 10.70
CA ILE A 54 23.85 -4.25 9.24
C ILE A 54 25.06 -5.13 8.92
N ARG A 55 26.11 -5.10 9.73
CA ARG A 55 27.33 -5.89 9.51
C ARG A 55 27.16 -7.39 9.80
N THR A 56 26.29 -7.76 10.74
CA THR A 56 26.16 -9.14 11.23
C THR A 56 24.96 -9.86 10.60
N ARG A 57 23.92 -9.16 10.19
CA ARG A 57 22.66 -9.73 9.68
C ARG A 57 22.80 -10.62 8.43
N TYR A 58 23.87 -10.45 7.66
CA TYR A 58 24.17 -11.23 6.47
C TYR A 58 25.16 -12.37 6.74
N LEU A 59 25.61 -12.57 7.96
CA LEU A 59 26.46 -13.72 8.29
C LEU A 59 25.68 -15.03 8.10
N PRO A 60 26.28 -16.05 7.50
CA PRO A 60 25.61 -17.32 7.23
C PRO A 60 24.87 -17.94 8.43
N PRO A 61 25.41 -17.98 9.66
CA PRO A 61 24.70 -18.53 10.81
C PRO A 61 23.48 -17.68 11.21
N VAL A 62 23.52 -16.34 11.04
CA VAL A 62 22.40 -15.46 11.33
C VAL A 62 21.29 -15.66 10.32
N VAL A 63 21.62 -15.74 9.04
CA VAL A 63 20.66 -16.05 7.97
C VAL A 63 20.03 -17.41 8.18
N ALA A 64 20.84 -18.45 8.49
CA ALA A 64 20.32 -19.79 8.76
C ALA A 64 19.36 -19.81 9.96
N SER A 65 19.70 -19.13 11.05
CA SER A 65 18.84 -19.01 12.23
C SER A 65 17.50 -18.33 11.89
N GLN A 66 17.54 -17.25 11.10
CA GLN A 66 16.33 -16.57 10.64
C GLN A 66 15.43 -17.48 9.77
N LEU A 67 16.04 -18.23 8.85
CA LEU A 67 15.31 -19.19 8.01
C LEU A 67 14.67 -20.31 8.83
N LEU A 68 15.39 -20.86 9.82
CA LEU A 68 14.84 -21.87 10.73
C LEU A 68 13.65 -21.32 11.51
N ILE A 69 13.77 -20.15 12.14
CA ILE A 69 12.69 -19.51 12.90
C ILE A 69 11.47 -19.31 11.98
N ASN A 70 11.66 -18.73 10.80
CA ASN A 70 10.59 -18.48 9.85
C ASN A 70 9.93 -19.80 9.38
N SER A 71 10.71 -20.87 9.22
CA SER A 71 10.18 -22.19 8.86
C SER A 71 9.27 -22.76 9.96
N PHE A 72 9.71 -22.70 11.23
CA PHE A 72 8.88 -23.10 12.37
C PHE A 72 7.59 -22.29 12.47
N LEU A 73 7.65 -20.98 12.28
CA LEU A 73 6.50 -20.08 12.33
C LEU A 73 5.48 -20.37 11.21
N ARG A 74 5.88 -21.02 10.12
CA ARG A 74 4.99 -21.42 9.00
C ARG A 74 4.34 -22.79 9.17
N ILE A 75 4.81 -23.62 10.10
CA ILE A 75 4.25 -24.98 10.31
C ILE A 75 2.72 -24.96 10.50
N PRO A 76 2.11 -24.09 11.34
CA PRO A 76 0.67 -24.07 11.49
C PRO A 76 -0.07 -23.80 10.17
N GLY A 77 0.45 -22.90 9.34
CA GLY A 77 -0.12 -22.60 8.02
C GLY A 77 0.04 -23.74 7.02
N ILE A 78 1.17 -24.46 7.05
CA ILE A 78 1.38 -25.68 6.24
C ILE A 78 0.33 -26.71 6.62
N LEU A 79 0.17 -27.01 7.92
CA LEU A 79 -0.84 -27.95 8.40
C LEU A 79 -2.26 -27.49 8.09
N GLY A 80 -2.53 -26.18 8.21
CA GLY A 80 -3.82 -25.58 7.86
C GLY A 80 -4.19 -25.80 6.38
N SER A 81 -3.22 -25.78 5.47
CA SER A 81 -3.43 -26.01 4.04
C SER A 81 -4.01 -27.39 3.70
N TYR A 82 -3.83 -28.39 4.57
CA TYR A 82 -4.39 -29.75 4.39
C TYR A 82 -5.89 -29.82 4.72
N ARG A 83 -6.43 -28.80 5.38
CA ARG A 83 -7.84 -28.72 5.78
C ARG A 83 -8.59 -27.59 5.08
N ALA A 84 -7.89 -26.78 4.31
CA ALA A 84 -8.45 -25.67 3.52
C ALA A 84 -8.76 -26.14 2.09
N ASP A 85 -9.69 -25.43 1.47
CA ASP A 85 -10.03 -25.58 0.06
C ASP A 85 -9.12 -24.70 -0.81
N VAL A 86 -8.59 -23.58 -0.25
CA VAL A 86 -7.65 -22.65 -0.91
C VAL A 86 -6.60 -22.18 0.10
N LEU A 87 -5.36 -22.00 -0.36
CA LEU A 87 -4.26 -21.38 0.37
C LEU A 87 -3.99 -19.98 -0.21
N TRP A 88 -4.15 -18.95 0.61
CA TRP A 88 -3.92 -17.54 0.24
C TRP A 88 -2.59 -17.04 0.81
N LEU A 89 -1.61 -16.79 -0.05
CA LEU A 89 -0.24 -16.43 0.31
C LEU A 89 0.01 -14.94 0.12
N GLU A 90 0.52 -14.27 1.15
CA GLU A 90 0.97 -12.88 1.05
C GLU A 90 2.39 -12.81 0.52
N ARG A 91 2.61 -12.19 -0.65
CA ARG A 91 3.89 -11.82 -1.28
C ARG A 91 4.93 -12.94 -1.44
N CYS A 92 5.21 -13.71 -0.40
CA CYS A 92 6.17 -14.82 -0.37
C CYS A 92 5.71 -15.89 0.62
N PHE A 93 6.28 -17.07 0.51
CA PHE A 93 6.00 -18.14 1.48
C PHE A 93 6.88 -18.02 2.72
N ILE A 94 8.19 -18.10 2.51
CA ILE A 94 9.21 -17.80 3.53
C ILE A 94 10.32 -17.01 2.84
N PRO A 95 10.63 -15.77 3.27
CA PRO A 95 11.70 -14.99 2.66
C PRO A 95 13.02 -15.80 2.56
N GLY A 96 13.47 -16.07 1.33
CA GLY A 96 14.67 -16.86 1.06
C GLY A 96 14.52 -18.38 1.08
N LEU A 97 13.32 -18.93 1.36
CA LEU A 97 13.07 -20.38 1.38
C LEU A 97 11.67 -20.74 0.82
N ASP A 98 11.29 -20.11 -0.28
CA ASP A 98 9.97 -20.31 -0.92
C ASP A 98 9.76 -21.76 -1.45
N VAL A 99 10.83 -22.56 -1.57
CA VAL A 99 10.73 -23.97 -1.97
C VAL A 99 9.81 -24.77 -1.05
N LEU A 100 9.70 -24.41 0.21
CA LEU A 100 8.85 -25.11 1.18
C LEU A 100 7.35 -24.93 0.91
N VAL A 101 6.94 -24.06 -0.01
CA VAL A 101 5.54 -23.97 -0.48
C VAL A 101 5.03 -25.30 -1.03
N ARG A 102 5.92 -26.15 -1.53
CA ARG A 102 5.60 -27.50 -2.02
C ARG A 102 5.11 -28.47 -0.93
N LEU A 103 5.33 -28.15 0.34
CA LEU A 103 4.80 -28.91 1.48
C LEU A 103 3.31 -28.61 1.76
N THR A 104 2.73 -27.62 1.10
CA THR A 104 1.30 -27.31 1.22
C THR A 104 0.46 -28.11 0.23
N LYS A 105 -0.84 -28.33 0.53
CA LYS A 105 -1.70 -29.21 -0.25
C LYS A 105 -2.79 -28.48 -1.04
N ALA A 106 -3.48 -27.52 -0.42
CA ALA A 106 -4.56 -26.79 -1.08
C ALA A 106 -4.06 -26.01 -2.31
N PRO A 107 -4.91 -25.75 -3.32
CA PRO A 107 -4.63 -24.80 -4.39
C PRO A 107 -4.12 -23.47 -3.84
N ARG A 108 -3.04 -22.97 -4.43
CA ARG A 108 -2.27 -21.82 -3.94
C ARG A 108 -2.60 -20.58 -4.73
N VAL A 109 -3.03 -19.54 -4.06
CA VAL A 109 -3.26 -18.21 -4.62
C VAL A 109 -2.27 -17.24 -3.99
N LEU A 110 -1.34 -16.72 -4.78
CA LEU A 110 -0.35 -15.73 -4.34
C LEU A 110 -0.91 -14.32 -4.51
N ASP A 111 -0.78 -13.49 -3.50
CA ASP A 111 -1.26 -12.09 -3.50
C ASP A 111 -0.08 -11.12 -3.38
N VAL A 112 0.08 -10.22 -4.35
CA VAL A 112 1.22 -9.31 -4.45
C VAL A 112 0.79 -7.88 -4.78
N ASP A 113 1.31 -6.92 -4.02
CA ASP A 113 0.98 -5.50 -4.11
C ASP A 113 2.19 -4.57 -4.40
N ASP A 114 3.39 -5.15 -4.54
CA ASP A 114 4.63 -4.44 -4.87
C ASP A 114 5.50 -5.27 -5.83
N ALA A 115 6.46 -4.63 -6.50
CA ALA A 115 7.45 -5.29 -7.36
C ALA A 115 8.51 -6.05 -6.53
N VAL A 116 8.07 -7.04 -5.73
CA VAL A 116 8.91 -7.75 -4.75
C VAL A 116 10.13 -8.45 -5.34
N TRP A 117 10.12 -8.74 -6.63
CA TRP A 117 11.27 -9.30 -7.35
C TRP A 117 12.48 -8.35 -7.41
N LEU A 118 12.27 -7.04 -7.17
CA LEU A 118 13.32 -6.03 -7.13
C LEU A 118 13.93 -5.84 -5.72
N MET A 119 13.40 -6.50 -4.69
CA MET A 119 13.79 -6.23 -3.29
C MET A 119 15.19 -6.72 -2.92
N ASN A 120 15.73 -7.70 -3.62
CA ASN A 120 17.06 -8.26 -3.33
C ASN A 120 17.64 -8.94 -4.59
N PRO A 121 18.95 -9.22 -4.62
CA PRO A 121 19.60 -9.82 -5.81
C PRO A 121 19.05 -11.17 -6.27
N LEU A 122 18.36 -11.90 -5.39
CA LEU A 122 17.71 -13.20 -5.70
C LEU A 122 16.18 -13.04 -5.83
N GLY A 123 15.66 -11.83 -5.71
CA GLY A 123 14.23 -11.54 -5.67
C GLY A 123 13.49 -12.07 -6.91
N GLU A 124 14.03 -11.82 -8.10
CA GLU A 124 13.46 -12.31 -9.34
C GLU A 124 13.40 -13.85 -9.40
N LYS A 125 14.49 -14.53 -9.04
CA LYS A 125 14.52 -15.99 -9.01
C LYS A 125 13.55 -16.57 -7.99
N SER A 126 13.47 -15.97 -6.80
CA SER A 126 12.56 -16.38 -5.72
C SER A 126 11.10 -16.16 -6.11
N ALA A 127 10.75 -14.96 -6.56
CA ALA A 127 9.39 -14.63 -7.01
C ALA A 127 8.96 -15.51 -8.21
N GLY A 128 9.83 -15.68 -9.21
CA GLY A 128 9.56 -16.54 -10.36
C GLY A 128 9.42 -18.01 -9.97
N PHE A 129 10.23 -18.51 -9.02
CA PHE A 129 10.09 -19.88 -8.50
C PHE A 129 8.74 -20.04 -7.79
N LEU A 130 8.40 -19.14 -6.86
CA LEU A 130 7.13 -19.20 -6.13
C LEU A 130 5.95 -19.17 -7.08
N THR A 131 5.97 -18.25 -8.06
CA THR A 131 4.90 -18.09 -9.05
C THR A 131 4.66 -19.33 -9.89
N ARG A 132 5.71 -20.07 -10.27
CA ARG A 132 5.57 -21.36 -10.97
C ARG A 132 5.00 -22.48 -10.09
N ASN A 133 4.97 -22.31 -8.78
CA ASN A 133 4.48 -23.29 -7.81
C ASN A 133 3.16 -22.88 -7.17
N VAL A 134 2.45 -21.88 -7.73
CA VAL A 134 1.09 -21.50 -7.33
C VAL A 134 0.12 -21.67 -8.49
N ASP A 135 -1.17 -21.79 -8.18
CA ASP A 135 -2.24 -22.05 -9.14
C ASP A 135 -2.81 -20.76 -9.73
N ALA A 136 -2.67 -19.64 -9.00
CA ALA A 136 -3.03 -18.31 -9.46
C ALA A 136 -2.26 -17.21 -8.72
N VAL A 137 -2.23 -16.01 -9.33
CA VAL A 137 -1.69 -14.80 -8.70
C VAL A 137 -2.74 -13.70 -8.72
N ILE A 138 -2.94 -13.06 -7.57
CA ILE A 138 -3.67 -11.81 -7.43
C ILE A 138 -2.63 -10.69 -7.37
N VAL A 139 -2.80 -9.66 -8.18
CA VAL A 139 -1.89 -8.50 -8.23
C VAL A 139 -2.67 -7.20 -8.09
N GLY A 140 -2.00 -6.16 -7.61
CA GLY A 140 -2.64 -4.87 -7.36
C GLY A 140 -2.83 -3.97 -8.57
N ASN A 141 -2.09 -4.20 -9.68
CA ASN A 141 -2.15 -3.38 -10.90
C ASN A 141 -1.66 -4.15 -12.13
N ASP A 142 -1.84 -3.56 -13.33
CA ASP A 142 -1.50 -4.18 -14.61
C ASP A 142 0.01 -4.35 -14.83
N TYR A 143 0.85 -3.48 -14.27
CA TYR A 143 2.31 -3.62 -14.35
C TYR A 143 2.78 -4.91 -13.66
N LEU A 144 2.26 -5.19 -12.46
CA LEU A 144 2.52 -6.46 -11.76
C LEU A 144 1.97 -7.65 -12.56
N ALA A 145 0.75 -7.54 -13.11
CA ALA A 145 0.14 -8.58 -13.91
C ALA A 145 1.02 -8.97 -15.10
N ASN A 146 1.55 -8.00 -15.80
CA ASN A 146 2.43 -8.21 -16.95
C ASN A 146 3.69 -9.02 -16.56
N TRP A 147 4.34 -8.69 -15.44
CA TRP A 147 5.52 -9.43 -14.99
C TRP A 147 5.17 -10.88 -14.58
N TYR A 148 4.13 -11.06 -13.76
CA TYR A 148 3.73 -12.38 -13.25
C TYR A 148 3.18 -13.30 -14.33
N SER A 149 2.63 -12.77 -15.42
CA SER A 149 2.10 -13.54 -16.57
C SER A 149 3.14 -14.42 -17.26
N SER A 150 4.43 -14.05 -17.13
CA SER A 150 5.55 -14.87 -17.63
C SER A 150 5.73 -16.19 -16.87
N PHE A 151 5.13 -16.34 -15.70
CA PHE A 151 5.34 -17.47 -14.81
C PHE A 151 4.06 -18.23 -14.43
N CYS A 152 2.90 -17.57 -14.46
CA CYS A 152 1.59 -18.13 -14.14
C CYS A 152 0.52 -17.69 -15.17
N LYS A 153 -0.34 -18.62 -15.58
CA LYS A 153 -1.40 -18.33 -16.58
C LYS A 153 -2.64 -17.67 -15.97
N LYS A 154 -2.93 -17.92 -14.70
CA LYS A 154 -4.11 -17.38 -14.02
C LYS A 154 -3.71 -16.15 -13.20
N ILE A 155 -3.89 -14.97 -13.77
CA ILE A 155 -3.60 -13.68 -13.13
C ILE A 155 -4.92 -12.94 -12.94
N TYR A 156 -5.13 -12.41 -11.74
CA TYR A 156 -6.27 -11.56 -11.37
C TYR A 156 -5.76 -10.20 -10.93
N VAL A 157 -6.15 -9.15 -11.63
CA VAL A 157 -5.86 -7.76 -11.21
C VAL A 157 -6.95 -7.34 -10.23
N ILE A 158 -6.62 -7.35 -8.95
CA ILE A 158 -7.49 -6.96 -7.84
C ILE A 158 -6.77 -5.92 -7.01
N PRO A 159 -7.14 -4.64 -7.12
CA PRO A 159 -6.49 -3.55 -6.41
C PRO A 159 -6.72 -3.64 -4.90
N THR A 160 -5.96 -2.85 -4.13
CA THR A 160 -6.17 -2.74 -2.69
C THR A 160 -7.41 -1.92 -2.41
N ALA A 161 -8.31 -2.44 -1.57
CA ALA A 161 -9.53 -1.73 -1.17
C ALA A 161 -9.31 -0.69 -0.09
N ILE A 162 -10.24 0.24 -0.01
CA ILE A 162 -10.39 1.19 1.09
C ILE A 162 -11.65 0.84 1.91
N ASP A 163 -11.48 0.85 3.22
CA ASP A 163 -12.57 0.70 4.19
C ASP A 163 -13.17 2.06 4.52
N PHE A 164 -14.40 2.31 4.05
CA PHE A 164 -15.11 3.57 4.30
C PHE A 164 -15.56 3.77 5.75
N GLN A 165 -15.67 2.72 6.55
CA GLN A 165 -15.92 2.86 7.99
C GLN A 165 -14.71 3.48 8.67
N ARG A 166 -13.51 3.21 8.15
CA ARG A 166 -12.26 3.74 8.65
C ARG A 166 -11.89 5.09 8.01
N PHE A 167 -12.11 5.27 6.70
CA PHE A 167 -11.80 6.49 5.95
C PHE A 167 -13.10 7.24 5.61
N SER A 168 -13.67 7.91 6.61
CA SER A 168 -14.86 8.75 6.44
C SER A 168 -14.54 10.03 5.66
N LEU A 169 -15.58 10.65 5.08
CA LEU A 169 -15.44 11.96 4.45
C LEU A 169 -14.97 13.01 5.45
N LYS A 170 -14.09 13.92 5.01
CA LYS A 170 -13.76 15.16 5.73
C LYS A 170 -15.06 15.94 5.90
N GLN A 171 -15.44 16.21 7.15
CA GLN A 171 -16.56 17.11 7.42
C GLN A 171 -16.09 18.56 7.22
N ASN A 172 -16.75 19.29 6.33
CA ASN A 172 -16.53 20.73 6.19
C ASN A 172 -17.10 21.42 7.43
N SER A 173 -16.28 21.63 8.46
CA SER A 173 -16.65 22.47 9.58
C SER A 173 -16.60 23.93 9.10
N LEU A 174 -17.79 24.53 8.95
CA LEU A 174 -17.93 25.97 8.67
C LEU A 174 -17.49 26.82 9.86
N GLU A 175 -17.31 26.22 11.03
CA GLU A 175 -16.90 26.92 12.26
C GLU A 175 -15.41 26.65 12.54
N GLY A 176 -14.58 27.67 12.43
CA GLY A 176 -13.18 27.64 12.84
C GLY A 176 -12.18 27.18 11.74
N ALA A 177 -12.49 27.38 10.47
CA ALA A 177 -11.52 27.16 9.40
C ALA A 177 -10.24 27.96 9.70
N SER A 178 -9.15 27.27 10.02
CA SER A 178 -7.84 27.91 10.09
C SER A 178 -7.59 28.55 8.72
N ASN A 179 -7.07 29.79 8.71
CA ASN A 179 -6.67 30.45 7.46
C ASN A 179 -5.50 29.74 6.75
N GLN A 180 -5.16 28.54 7.18
CA GLN A 180 -4.03 27.78 6.68
C GLN A 180 -4.45 26.86 5.55
N PHE A 181 -3.62 26.77 4.52
CA PHE A 181 -3.73 25.79 3.45
C PHE A 181 -2.75 24.64 3.70
N ILE A 182 -3.26 23.44 3.81
CA ILE A 182 -2.49 22.26 4.25
C ILE A 182 -2.25 21.30 3.09
N ILE A 183 -0.98 21.20 2.67
CA ILE A 183 -0.49 20.21 1.71
C ILE A 183 -0.13 18.95 2.49
N GLY A 184 -0.83 17.84 2.28
CA GLY A 184 -0.67 16.61 3.06
C GLY A 184 0.15 15.55 2.38
N TRP A 185 0.95 14.84 3.18
CA TRP A 185 1.59 13.59 2.77
C TRP A 185 1.57 12.57 3.90
N THR A 186 1.22 11.31 3.59
CA THR A 186 1.30 10.19 4.54
C THR A 186 2.17 9.06 3.99
N GLY A 187 2.89 8.37 4.86
CA GLY A 187 3.66 7.20 4.47
C GLY A 187 4.82 6.86 5.38
N SER A 188 5.56 5.81 5.02
CA SER A 188 6.77 5.39 5.71
C SER A 188 7.97 6.29 5.34
N SER A 189 8.88 6.53 6.28
CA SER A 189 10.10 7.30 6.08
C SER A 189 11.01 6.76 4.97
N SER A 190 10.88 5.50 4.60
CA SER A 190 11.59 4.91 3.45
C SER A 190 11.21 5.56 2.11
N ASN A 191 10.08 6.27 2.04
CA ASN A 191 9.61 6.99 0.87
C ASN A 191 10.00 8.48 0.87
N PHE A 192 10.69 9.00 1.88
CA PHE A 192 11.13 10.40 1.91
C PHE A 192 12.06 10.76 0.76
N LYS A 193 12.76 9.79 0.19
CA LYS A 193 13.58 9.99 -1.02
C LYS A 193 12.81 10.62 -2.18
N TYR A 194 11.50 10.43 -2.24
CA TYR A 194 10.66 10.99 -3.31
C TYR A 194 10.32 12.47 -3.09
N PHE A 195 10.51 13.03 -1.89
CA PHE A 195 10.36 14.47 -1.68
C PHE A 195 11.36 15.29 -2.49
N LYS A 196 12.54 14.74 -2.80
CA LYS A 196 13.53 15.41 -3.67
C LYS A 196 12.98 15.83 -5.04
N LEU A 197 11.93 15.14 -5.51
CA LEU A 197 11.26 15.46 -6.79
C LEU A 197 10.39 16.70 -6.70
N VAL A 198 9.93 17.07 -5.52
CA VAL A 198 8.92 18.11 -5.31
C VAL A 198 9.34 19.16 -4.30
N GLU A 199 10.51 19.03 -3.67
CA GLU A 199 10.96 19.95 -2.63
C GLU A 199 11.10 21.37 -3.16
N LYS A 200 11.65 21.54 -4.35
CA LYS A 200 11.84 22.84 -4.98
C LYS A 200 10.51 23.54 -5.31
N PRO A 201 9.55 22.95 -6.05
CA PRO A 201 8.25 23.58 -6.28
C PRO A 201 7.44 23.79 -4.99
N LEU A 202 7.53 22.87 -4.00
CA LEU A 202 6.91 23.06 -2.68
C LEU A 202 7.52 24.26 -1.95
N ALA A 203 8.85 24.38 -1.89
CA ALA A 203 9.52 25.49 -1.23
C ALA A 203 9.14 26.83 -1.88
N ARG A 204 9.08 26.90 -3.22
CA ARG A 204 8.62 28.10 -3.95
C ARG A 204 7.18 28.43 -3.58
N PHE A 205 6.27 27.46 -3.64
CA PHE A 205 4.87 27.67 -3.28
C PHE A 205 4.69 28.14 -1.83
N LEU A 206 5.41 27.53 -0.87
CA LEU A 206 5.35 27.88 0.54
C LEU A 206 5.95 29.27 0.85
N ALA A 207 6.88 29.76 0.01
CA ALA A 207 7.42 31.12 0.10
C ALA A 207 6.41 32.15 -0.42
N ASP A 208 5.72 31.86 -1.53
CA ASP A 208 4.72 32.74 -2.14
C ASP A 208 3.42 32.79 -1.32
N HIS A 209 3.12 31.75 -0.52
CA HIS A 209 1.89 31.61 0.29
C HIS A 209 2.21 31.42 1.76
N VAL A 210 2.18 32.52 2.53
CA VAL A 210 2.64 32.55 3.94
C VAL A 210 1.83 31.63 4.85
N GLU A 211 0.53 31.50 4.62
CA GLU A 211 -0.41 30.66 5.38
C GLU A 211 -0.33 29.18 5.02
N ALA A 212 0.33 28.83 3.91
CA ALA A 212 0.46 27.45 3.49
C ALA A 212 1.50 26.68 4.32
N LYS A 213 1.19 25.41 4.61
CA LYS A 213 2.08 24.47 5.31
C LYS A 213 2.04 23.11 4.67
N ILE A 214 3.13 22.34 4.88
CA ILE A 214 3.16 20.92 4.57
C ILE A 214 2.91 20.11 5.85
N PHE A 215 2.00 19.15 5.79
CA PHE A 215 1.66 18.24 6.88
C PHE A 215 2.10 16.83 6.55
N ILE A 216 3.02 16.29 7.35
CA ILE A 216 3.62 14.98 7.16
C ILE A 216 3.18 14.03 8.26
N ILE A 217 2.60 12.90 7.85
CA ILE A 217 2.23 11.80 8.74
C ILE A 217 3.14 10.60 8.42
N ALA A 218 4.07 10.29 9.35
CA ALA A 218 5.08 9.25 9.12
C ALA A 218 5.57 8.61 10.43
N ASP A 219 6.37 7.53 10.31
CA ASP A 219 7.08 6.90 11.43
C ASP A 219 8.23 7.77 11.97
N LYS A 220 8.77 8.69 11.13
CA LYS A 220 9.86 9.61 11.47
C LYS A 220 9.60 10.97 10.85
N ARG A 221 10.15 12.03 11.47
CA ARG A 221 10.13 13.38 10.90
C ARG A 221 11.08 13.46 9.71
N PRO A 222 10.66 14.02 8.56
CA PRO A 222 11.55 14.27 7.42
C PRO A 222 12.48 15.45 7.70
N VAL A 223 13.58 15.50 6.96
CA VAL A 223 14.48 16.65 6.88
C VAL A 223 14.41 17.16 5.45
N PHE A 224 14.11 18.44 5.29
CA PHE A 224 14.11 19.15 4.02
C PHE A 224 15.29 20.10 3.93
N GLU A 225 15.83 20.29 2.73
CA GLU A 225 16.95 21.20 2.49
C GLU A 225 16.47 22.64 2.18
N MET A 226 15.28 22.74 1.54
CA MET A 226 14.75 24.01 1.03
C MET A 226 13.48 24.48 1.76
N ILE A 227 12.82 23.64 2.53
CA ILE A 227 11.57 23.98 3.23
C ILE A 227 11.88 24.33 4.70
N PRO A 228 11.56 25.55 5.15
CA PRO A 228 11.80 25.99 6.53
C PRO A 228 10.99 25.18 7.54
N GLU A 229 11.55 24.92 8.73
CA GLU A 229 10.90 24.13 9.79
C GLU A 229 9.55 24.67 10.24
N ASN A 230 9.35 25.99 10.24
CA ASN A 230 8.07 26.62 10.61
C ASN A 230 6.95 26.40 9.58
N LYS A 231 7.28 25.87 8.40
CA LYS A 231 6.33 25.47 7.35
C LYS A 231 5.95 23.99 7.45
N ILE A 232 6.56 23.20 8.37
CA ILE A 232 6.38 21.75 8.48
C ILE A 232 5.59 21.42 9.74
N ILE A 233 4.43 20.80 9.56
CA ILE A 233 3.67 20.14 10.61
C ILE A 233 3.99 18.65 10.50
N PHE A 234 4.33 18.01 11.62
CA PHE A 234 4.64 16.58 11.65
C PHE A 234 3.84 15.89 12.74
N GLU A 235 3.19 14.81 12.35
CA GLU A 235 2.54 13.88 13.27
C GLU A 235 3.03 12.46 13.07
N ARG A 236 3.24 11.77 14.20
CA ARG A 236 3.65 10.37 14.13
C ARG A 236 2.47 9.51 13.71
N TRP A 237 2.67 8.73 12.66
CA TRP A 237 1.67 7.79 12.19
C TRP A 237 1.35 6.71 13.23
N THR A 238 0.06 6.47 13.44
CA THR A 238 -0.47 5.31 14.18
C THR A 238 -1.69 4.76 13.44
N PRO A 239 -2.00 3.45 13.59
CA PRO A 239 -3.21 2.88 12.99
C PRO A 239 -4.50 3.57 13.43
N GLN A 240 -4.53 4.14 14.64
CA GLN A 240 -5.71 4.77 15.25
C GLN A 240 -5.91 6.20 14.73
N SER A 241 -4.84 6.94 14.52
CA SER A 241 -4.88 8.35 14.09
C SER A 241 -4.87 8.55 12.58
N GLU A 242 -4.59 7.50 11.80
CA GLU A 242 -4.37 7.58 10.35
C GLU A 242 -5.51 8.34 9.62
N SER A 243 -6.75 7.97 9.86
CA SER A 243 -7.91 8.58 9.18
C SER A 243 -8.18 10.00 9.65
N SER A 244 -8.19 10.26 10.96
CA SER A 244 -8.48 11.59 11.51
C SER A 244 -7.44 12.64 11.13
N LEU A 245 -6.17 12.24 11.01
CA LEU A 245 -5.10 13.15 10.58
C LEU A 245 -5.24 13.54 9.10
N LEU A 246 -5.76 12.67 8.24
CA LEU A 246 -6.01 13.03 6.85
C LEU A 246 -7.02 14.17 6.72
N HIS A 247 -8.01 14.26 7.59
CA HIS A 247 -9.02 15.33 7.57
C HIS A 247 -8.44 16.75 7.76
N GLN A 248 -7.20 16.89 8.22
CA GLN A 248 -6.53 18.18 8.35
C GLN A 248 -5.94 18.68 7.02
N MET A 249 -5.89 17.84 5.98
CA MET A 249 -5.30 18.18 4.69
C MET A 249 -6.34 18.83 3.76
N ASP A 250 -5.90 19.80 2.96
CA ASP A 250 -6.70 20.39 1.88
C ASP A 250 -6.42 19.71 0.54
N ILE A 251 -5.20 19.24 0.35
CA ILE A 251 -4.78 18.41 -0.78
C ILE A 251 -3.83 17.32 -0.30
N GLY A 252 -3.81 16.19 -1.01
CA GLY A 252 -2.84 15.12 -0.80
C GLY A 252 -1.81 15.05 -1.94
N ILE A 253 -0.52 14.88 -1.61
CA ILE A 253 0.51 14.71 -2.63
C ILE A 253 1.10 13.31 -2.62
N MET A 254 1.44 12.79 -3.83
CA MET A 254 2.12 11.50 -3.97
C MET A 254 3.21 11.56 -5.04
N PRO A 255 4.38 12.15 -4.70
CA PRO A 255 5.53 12.15 -5.59
C PRO A 255 6.14 10.75 -5.71
N LEU A 256 6.47 10.33 -6.93
CA LEU A 256 7.14 9.08 -7.27
C LEU A 256 8.09 9.30 -8.46
N THR A 257 9.24 8.63 -8.44
CA THR A 257 10.08 8.46 -9.65
C THR A 257 9.37 7.53 -10.63
N ASP A 258 9.67 7.62 -11.91
CA ASP A 258 9.21 6.63 -12.90
C ASP A 258 10.29 5.54 -13.04
N ASP A 259 10.17 4.51 -12.23
CA ASP A 259 11.03 3.33 -12.23
C ASP A 259 10.21 2.05 -11.99
N ASP A 260 10.83 0.89 -12.21
CA ASP A 260 10.15 -0.41 -12.11
C ASP A 260 9.57 -0.68 -10.71
N TRP A 261 10.22 -0.16 -9.66
CA TRP A 261 9.71 -0.30 -8.29
C TRP A 261 8.42 0.51 -8.08
N THR A 262 8.40 1.74 -8.54
CA THR A 262 7.27 2.66 -8.34
C THR A 262 6.10 2.36 -9.26
N ARG A 263 6.34 1.86 -10.48
CA ARG A 263 5.30 1.33 -11.37
C ARG A 263 4.57 0.13 -10.74
N GLY A 264 5.27 -0.67 -9.92
CA GLY A 264 4.65 -1.76 -9.16
C GLY A 264 3.80 -1.35 -7.96
N LYS A 265 3.79 -0.06 -7.56
CA LYS A 265 3.01 0.40 -6.40
C LYS A 265 1.52 0.48 -6.69
N CYS A 266 0.71 0.14 -5.67
CA CYS A 266 -0.76 0.12 -5.75
C CYS A 266 -1.43 1.44 -5.34
N SER A 267 -0.74 2.57 -5.42
CA SER A 267 -1.26 3.94 -5.21
C SER A 267 -2.06 4.15 -3.91
N PHE A 268 -1.85 3.35 -2.88
CA PHE A 268 -2.68 3.28 -1.69
C PHE A 268 -2.87 4.64 -0.99
N LYS A 269 -1.82 5.48 -0.93
CA LYS A 269 -1.93 6.84 -0.36
C LYS A 269 -2.94 7.71 -1.12
N MET A 270 -2.85 7.70 -2.46
CA MET A 270 -3.79 8.40 -3.33
C MET A 270 -5.23 7.94 -3.05
N LEU A 271 -5.44 6.61 -2.96
CA LEU A 271 -6.75 6.06 -2.63
C LEU A 271 -7.26 6.51 -1.25
N GLN A 272 -6.37 6.63 -0.24
CA GLN A 272 -6.72 7.14 1.09
C GLN A 272 -7.17 8.61 1.05
N TYR A 273 -6.43 9.47 0.35
CA TYR A 273 -6.82 10.88 0.17
C TYR A 273 -8.19 11.01 -0.52
N MET A 274 -8.36 10.32 -1.64
CA MET A 274 -9.62 10.33 -2.38
C MET A 274 -10.79 9.80 -1.54
N ALA A 275 -10.56 8.75 -0.74
CA ALA A 275 -11.58 8.19 0.16
C ALA A 275 -12.05 9.18 1.23
N THR A 276 -11.19 10.10 1.67
CA THR A 276 -11.55 11.16 2.61
C THR A 276 -12.06 12.43 1.93
N GLY A 277 -12.23 12.42 0.60
CA GLY A 277 -12.71 13.56 -0.16
C GLY A 277 -11.65 14.64 -0.39
N ILE A 278 -10.36 14.28 -0.33
CA ILE A 278 -9.24 15.18 -0.53
C ILE A 278 -8.73 15.03 -1.96
N PRO A 279 -8.66 16.13 -2.74
CA PRO A 279 -8.09 16.10 -4.09
C PRO A 279 -6.59 15.83 -4.04
N VAL A 280 -6.04 15.33 -5.15
CA VAL A 280 -4.66 14.87 -5.19
C VAL A 280 -3.83 15.56 -6.26
N ILE A 281 -2.53 15.74 -5.98
CA ILE A 281 -1.50 15.99 -6.99
C ILE A 281 -0.50 14.85 -6.91
N VAL A 282 -0.31 14.11 -7.99
CA VAL A 282 0.50 12.89 -7.98
C VAL A 282 1.45 12.85 -9.19
N SER A 283 2.59 12.16 -9.05
CA SER A 283 3.41 11.87 -10.22
C SER A 283 2.64 10.99 -11.21
N SER A 284 2.79 11.27 -12.51
CA SER A 284 2.18 10.56 -13.64
C SER A 284 2.81 9.18 -13.86
N VAL A 285 2.73 8.28 -12.84
CA VAL A 285 3.45 6.99 -12.82
C VAL A 285 2.53 5.84 -12.39
N GLY A 286 2.64 4.71 -13.10
CA GLY A 286 2.00 3.45 -12.73
C GLY A 286 0.50 3.60 -12.44
N MET A 287 0.01 2.98 -11.37
CA MET A 287 -1.39 3.00 -10.97
C MET A 287 -1.95 4.42 -10.69
N ASN A 288 -1.10 5.43 -10.42
CA ASN A 288 -1.59 6.81 -10.30
C ASN A 288 -2.29 7.26 -11.60
N LYS A 289 -1.71 6.94 -12.78
CA LYS A 289 -2.32 7.22 -14.10
C LYS A 289 -3.64 6.48 -14.28
N GLU A 290 -3.69 5.20 -13.91
CA GLU A 290 -4.88 4.37 -14.03
C GLU A 290 -6.04 4.89 -13.17
N VAL A 291 -5.76 5.38 -11.97
CA VAL A 291 -6.76 5.96 -11.07
C VAL A 291 -7.27 7.31 -11.60
N LEU A 292 -6.35 8.21 -12.03
CA LEU A 292 -6.75 9.50 -12.62
C LEU A 292 -7.57 9.34 -13.90
N ALA A 293 -7.31 8.30 -14.69
CA ALA A 293 -8.09 8.02 -15.91
C ALA A 293 -9.57 7.66 -15.64
N LYS A 294 -9.94 7.34 -14.38
CA LYS A 294 -11.33 7.03 -14.02
C LYS A 294 -12.21 8.27 -13.82
N GLY A 295 -11.62 9.45 -13.73
CA GLY A 295 -12.33 10.71 -13.57
C GLY A 295 -11.45 11.83 -13.02
N PHE A 296 -11.89 13.07 -13.18
CA PHE A 296 -11.12 14.23 -12.76
C PHE A 296 -11.19 14.40 -11.23
N CYS A 297 -10.24 13.81 -10.51
CA CYS A 297 -10.16 13.82 -9.05
C CYS A 297 -8.89 14.53 -8.52
N GLY A 298 -8.09 15.10 -9.40
CA GLY A 298 -6.83 15.74 -9.10
C GLY A 298 -5.95 15.84 -10.33
N TYR A 299 -4.68 16.13 -10.14
CA TYR A 299 -3.74 16.41 -11.20
C TYR A 299 -2.58 15.41 -11.24
N ALA A 300 -2.11 15.12 -12.45
CA ALA A 300 -0.82 14.49 -12.68
C ALA A 300 0.24 15.56 -12.88
N ALA A 301 1.38 15.44 -12.23
CA ALA A 301 2.53 16.33 -12.39
C ALA A 301 3.74 15.54 -12.89
N GLU A 302 4.44 16.08 -13.89
CA GLU A 302 5.58 15.47 -14.55
C GLU A 302 6.89 16.26 -14.33
N ASN A 303 6.79 17.54 -13.97
CA ASN A 303 7.91 18.45 -13.77
C ASN A 303 7.63 19.48 -12.64
N ASP A 304 8.63 20.30 -12.29
CA ASP A 304 8.54 21.29 -11.21
C ASP A 304 7.42 22.33 -11.44
N ASP A 305 7.21 22.75 -12.69
CA ASP A 305 6.20 23.76 -13.02
C ASP A 305 4.78 23.18 -12.89
N ASP A 306 4.54 21.94 -13.32
CA ASP A 306 3.26 21.26 -13.11
C ASP A 306 2.92 21.19 -11.61
N TRP A 307 3.89 20.79 -10.76
CA TRP A 307 3.68 20.74 -9.31
C TRP A 307 3.29 22.09 -8.76
N TYR A 308 4.01 23.15 -9.13
CA TYR A 308 3.75 24.50 -8.66
C TYR A 308 2.39 25.02 -9.15
N ASP A 309 2.10 24.91 -10.44
CA ASP A 309 0.87 25.43 -11.04
C ASP A 309 -0.37 24.75 -10.51
N HIS A 310 -0.34 23.44 -10.32
CA HIS A 310 -1.45 22.70 -9.72
C HIS A 310 -1.65 23.02 -8.23
N LEU A 311 -0.57 23.29 -7.48
CA LEU A 311 -0.67 23.80 -6.11
C LEU A 311 -1.35 25.17 -6.08
N VAL A 312 -0.96 26.12 -6.95
CA VAL A 312 -1.56 27.45 -7.06
C VAL A 312 -3.03 27.36 -7.47
N GLU A 313 -3.36 26.49 -8.41
CA GLU A 313 -4.74 26.30 -8.86
C GLU A 313 -5.63 25.78 -7.74
N LEU A 314 -5.22 24.71 -7.05
CA LEU A 314 -5.99 24.16 -5.95
C LEU A 314 -6.04 25.07 -4.73
N TYR A 315 -4.99 25.87 -4.49
CA TYR A 315 -5.00 26.89 -3.45
C TYR A 315 -6.04 27.98 -3.73
N SER A 316 -6.05 28.51 -4.94
CA SER A 316 -6.89 29.65 -5.34
C SER A 316 -8.37 29.30 -5.56
N LYS A 317 -8.72 28.01 -5.73
CA LYS A 317 -10.05 27.54 -6.11
C LYS A 317 -10.65 26.53 -5.10
N PRO A 318 -11.16 26.98 -3.93
CA PRO A 318 -11.75 26.07 -2.94
C PRO A 318 -12.89 25.20 -3.49
N ALA A 319 -13.78 25.76 -4.31
CA ALA A 319 -14.89 25.03 -4.92
C ALA A 319 -14.39 23.88 -5.82
N LEU A 320 -13.26 24.07 -6.54
CA LEU A 320 -12.64 23.01 -7.34
C LEU A 320 -12.11 21.89 -6.44
N ARG A 321 -11.49 22.21 -5.28
CA ARG A 321 -11.06 21.18 -4.32
C ARG A 321 -12.22 20.30 -3.87
N GLU A 322 -13.38 20.89 -3.59
CA GLU A 322 -14.57 20.15 -3.19
C GLU A 322 -15.12 19.27 -4.32
N GLU A 323 -15.13 19.77 -5.55
CA GLU A 323 -15.57 19.03 -6.73
C GLU A 323 -14.66 17.82 -6.98
N LEU A 324 -13.35 18.03 -7.01
CA LEU A 324 -12.35 16.96 -7.20
C LEU A 324 -12.39 15.94 -6.06
N GLY A 325 -12.56 16.41 -4.82
CA GLY A 325 -12.70 15.53 -3.66
C GLY A 325 -13.94 14.64 -3.75
N ARG A 326 -15.09 15.18 -4.15
CA ARG A 326 -16.33 14.40 -4.38
C ARG A 326 -16.17 13.39 -5.51
N THR A 327 -15.56 13.81 -6.61
CA THR A 327 -15.25 12.89 -7.73
C THR A 327 -14.31 11.78 -7.29
N GLY A 328 -13.24 12.12 -6.57
CA GLY A 328 -12.30 11.17 -6.00
C GLY A 328 -13.00 10.15 -5.11
N ARG A 329 -13.86 10.59 -4.20
CA ARG A 329 -14.65 9.72 -3.32
C ARG A 329 -15.54 8.77 -4.12
N SER A 330 -16.25 9.27 -5.13
CA SER A 330 -17.11 8.44 -5.99
C SER A 330 -16.31 7.37 -6.75
N ILE A 331 -15.12 7.72 -7.25
CA ILE A 331 -14.23 6.73 -7.91
C ILE A 331 -13.88 5.60 -6.94
N ILE A 332 -13.52 5.93 -5.68
CA ILE A 332 -13.18 4.91 -4.69
C ILE A 332 -14.38 4.04 -4.34
N GLU A 333 -15.55 4.62 -4.12
CA GLU A 333 -16.79 3.89 -3.82
C GLU A 333 -17.14 2.88 -4.91
N ASN A 334 -16.99 3.26 -6.17
CA ASN A 334 -17.39 2.45 -7.32
C ASN A 334 -16.32 1.44 -7.79
N ASN A 335 -15.04 1.57 -7.38
CA ASN A 335 -13.98 0.72 -7.90
C ASN A 335 -13.10 0.08 -6.83
N TYR A 336 -12.98 0.67 -5.64
CA TYR A 336 -11.98 0.30 -4.64
C TYR A 336 -12.57 0.06 -3.23
N SER A 337 -13.89 -0.08 -3.11
CA SER A 337 -14.54 -0.36 -1.83
C SER A 337 -14.26 -1.81 -1.37
N ILE A 338 -14.25 -2.02 -0.05
CA ILE A 338 -14.14 -3.37 0.54
C ILE A 338 -15.21 -4.31 -0.01
N GLU A 339 -16.42 -3.80 -0.25
CA GLU A 339 -17.54 -4.56 -0.78
C GLU A 339 -17.22 -5.14 -2.17
N ILE A 340 -16.77 -4.29 -3.08
CA ILE A 340 -16.44 -4.68 -4.46
C ILE A 340 -15.26 -5.66 -4.48
N ILE A 341 -14.19 -5.32 -3.78
CA ILE A 341 -12.96 -6.12 -3.80
C ILE A 341 -13.16 -7.46 -3.09
N SER A 342 -13.89 -7.50 -1.97
CA SER A 342 -14.19 -8.77 -1.28
C SER A 342 -15.04 -9.71 -2.14
N LYS A 343 -15.97 -9.16 -2.95
CA LYS A 343 -16.75 -9.96 -3.90
C LYS A 343 -15.84 -10.61 -4.95
N GLN A 344 -14.94 -9.83 -5.55
CA GLN A 344 -13.95 -10.33 -6.51
C GLN A 344 -13.05 -11.42 -5.92
N LEU A 345 -12.53 -11.20 -4.69
CA LEU A 345 -11.73 -12.20 -3.98
C LEU A 345 -12.53 -13.49 -3.74
N ALA A 346 -13.79 -13.37 -3.31
CA ALA A 346 -14.65 -14.53 -3.08
C ALA A 346 -14.91 -15.33 -4.37
N GLU A 347 -15.06 -14.66 -5.51
CA GLU A 347 -15.20 -15.30 -6.83
C GLU A 347 -13.93 -16.06 -7.21
N VAL A 348 -12.75 -15.47 -6.99
CA VAL A 348 -11.46 -16.16 -7.22
C VAL A 348 -11.37 -17.41 -6.35
N PHE A 349 -11.62 -17.33 -5.05
CA PHE A 349 -11.51 -18.48 -4.14
C PHE A 349 -12.51 -19.58 -4.46
N ARG A 350 -13.74 -19.27 -4.87
CA ARG A 350 -14.72 -20.26 -5.32
C ARG A 350 -14.29 -21.00 -6.58
N GLY A 351 -13.53 -20.36 -7.45
CA GLY A 351 -12.98 -20.98 -8.65
C GLY A 351 -11.93 -22.06 -8.40
N PHE A 352 -11.48 -22.22 -7.15
CA PHE A 352 -10.48 -23.22 -6.73
C PHE A 352 -11.01 -24.22 -5.70
N ALA A 353 -12.23 -24.05 -5.17
CA ALA A 353 -12.83 -24.86 -4.12
C ALA A 353 -13.64 -26.04 -4.66
#